data_83f0a54cdbdce421703478c654b307e9
#
_entry.id   83f0a54cdbdce421703478c654b307e9
#
_cell.length_a   1.000
_cell.length_b   1.000
_cell.length_c   1.000
_cell.angle_alpha   90.00
_cell.angle_beta   90.00
_cell.angle_gamma   90.00
#
_symmetry.space_group_name_H-M   'P 1'
#
loop_
_entity.id
_entity.type
_entity.pdbx_description
1 polymer ?
#
loop_
_entity_poly.entity_id
_entity_poly.type
_entity_poly.pdbx_seq_one_letter_code
_entity_poly.pdbx_strand_id
1 'polypeptide(L)'
;MKHTSRWKLTTAAIAAGVLACGSLTFAKTAKDEHDRLENSGKVMHEILNVPDDIPQDLLDKARCVVVMPSVLKAAFVVGGSYGRGTMVCRTGKDFTGPWGAPAMYALEGASVGFQIGGEATDFVFLLMNDRAASSLLHSKVKLGADASAAAGPKGRSAEADSDAYMRAEILSYSRARGVFAGISLEGSTLRPDEDANRKLYGSDARAANIVRESDSSAPRSAHDLLAALQSASPQLKR
;
A
#
# COMPACT_ATOMS: atom_id res chain seq x y z
N MET A 1 -35.57 58.29 13.06
CA MET A 1 -34.22 57.98 13.58
C MET A 1 -34.28 56.73 14.43
N LYS A 2 -33.87 55.55 13.90
CA LYS A 2 -33.50 54.32 14.59
C LYS A 2 -33.30 53.18 13.54
N HIS A 3 -32.16 53.13 12.91
CA HIS A 3 -31.72 52.05 12.08
C HIS A 3 -30.23 51.82 12.24
N THR A 4 -29.79 51.20 13.34
CA THR A 4 -28.41 50.67 13.47
C THR A 4 -28.38 49.63 14.60
N SER A 5 -28.89 48.42 14.36
CA SER A 5 -28.60 47.33 15.36
C SER A 5 -28.80 45.91 14.80
N ARG A 6 -28.89 45.69 13.48
CA ARG A 6 -29.11 44.29 12.98
C ARG A 6 -27.93 43.70 12.24
N TRP A 7 -26.80 44.36 12.11
CA TRP A 7 -25.67 43.87 11.29
C TRP A 7 -24.52 43.24 12.10
N LYS A 8 -24.54 43.29 13.43
CA LYS A 8 -23.47 42.72 14.23
C LYS A 8 -23.67 41.26 14.67
N LEU A 9 -24.82 40.66 14.42
CA LEU A 9 -25.14 39.29 14.84
C LEU A 9 -24.93 38.26 13.72
N THR A 10 -24.80 38.64 12.47
CA THR A 10 -24.65 37.74 11.33
C THR A 10 -23.18 37.34 11.06
N THR A 11 -22.21 38.16 11.47
CA THR A 11 -20.79 37.87 11.26
C THR A 11 -20.20 36.86 12.26
N ALA A 12 -20.75 36.76 13.46
CA ALA A 12 -20.30 35.81 14.47
C ALA A 12 -20.72 34.36 14.19
N ALA A 13 -21.86 34.14 13.52
CA ALA A 13 -22.36 32.82 13.19
C ALA A 13 -21.59 32.14 12.04
N ILE A 14 -21.06 32.93 11.08
CA ILE A 14 -20.30 32.41 9.94
C ILE A 14 -18.90 31.95 10.37
N ALA A 15 -18.27 32.66 11.30
CA ALA A 15 -16.94 32.29 11.80
C ALA A 15 -16.95 30.97 12.62
N ALA A 16 -18.02 30.70 13.37
CA ALA A 16 -18.16 29.45 14.14
C ALA A 16 -18.42 28.23 13.25
N GLY A 17 -19.13 28.42 12.11
CA GLY A 17 -19.42 27.33 11.16
C GLY A 17 -18.18 26.85 10.40
N VAL A 18 -17.25 27.72 10.07
CA VAL A 18 -16.02 27.38 9.33
C VAL A 18 -15.03 26.62 10.22
N LEU A 19 -14.95 26.92 11.51
CA LEU A 19 -14.10 26.18 12.45
C LEU A 19 -14.59 24.74 12.72
N ALA A 20 -15.91 24.53 12.77
CA ALA A 20 -16.50 23.23 13.01
C ALA A 20 -16.36 22.29 11.79
N CYS A 21 -16.41 22.82 10.56
CA CYS A 21 -16.27 22.04 9.34
C CYS A 21 -14.82 21.56 9.12
N GLY A 22 -13.81 22.32 9.54
CA GLY A 22 -12.40 21.95 9.44
C GLY A 22 -12.02 20.77 10.34
N SER A 23 -12.60 20.68 11.52
CA SER A 23 -12.31 19.62 12.50
C SER A 23 -12.91 18.27 12.08
N LEU A 24 -14.08 18.25 11.44
CA LEU A 24 -14.74 17.03 10.97
C LEU A 24 -14.03 16.42 9.75
N THR A 25 -13.47 17.25 8.86
CA THR A 25 -12.69 16.78 7.71
C THR A 25 -11.37 16.15 8.14
N PHE A 26 -10.69 16.70 9.13
CA PHE A 26 -9.43 16.16 9.63
C PHE A 26 -9.62 14.80 10.33
N ALA A 27 -10.64 14.67 11.16
CA ALA A 27 -10.96 13.41 11.86
C ALA A 27 -11.37 12.29 10.87
N LYS A 28 -12.16 12.61 9.85
CA LYS A 28 -12.56 11.67 8.81
C LYS A 28 -11.35 11.17 8.02
N THR A 29 -10.42 12.05 7.68
CA THR A 29 -9.24 11.71 6.86
C THR A 29 -8.24 10.84 7.62
N ALA A 30 -8.02 11.07 8.91
CA ALA A 30 -7.16 10.22 9.74
C ALA A 30 -7.76 8.81 9.90
N LYS A 31 -9.08 8.69 10.05
CA LYS A 31 -9.76 7.40 10.09
C LYS A 31 -9.53 6.61 8.80
N ASP A 32 -9.59 7.26 7.64
CA ASP A 32 -9.40 6.61 6.34
C ASP A 32 -7.99 5.97 6.22
N GLU A 33 -6.95 6.56 6.82
CA GLU A 33 -5.60 6.00 6.83
C GLU A 33 -5.48 4.78 7.78
N HIS A 34 -6.11 4.84 8.95
CA HIS A 34 -6.18 3.71 9.87
C HIS A 34 -6.96 2.53 9.28
N ASP A 35 -8.10 2.79 8.65
CA ASP A 35 -8.91 1.76 7.98
C ASP A 35 -8.11 1.05 6.85
N ARG A 36 -7.20 1.77 6.17
CA ARG A 36 -6.30 1.16 5.15
C ARG A 36 -5.28 0.22 5.78
N LEU A 37 -4.67 0.60 6.89
CA LEU A 37 -3.75 -0.27 7.62
C LEU A 37 -4.44 -1.56 8.06
N GLU A 38 -5.63 -1.45 8.66
CA GLU A 38 -6.43 -2.60 9.06
C GLU A 38 -6.82 -3.49 7.86
N ASN A 39 -7.25 -2.89 6.75
CA ASN A 39 -7.61 -3.64 5.54
C ASN A 39 -6.38 -4.32 4.91
N SER A 40 -5.20 -3.68 4.98
CA SER A 40 -3.95 -4.33 4.54
C SER A 40 -3.61 -5.54 5.40
N GLY A 41 -3.84 -5.47 6.71
CA GLY A 41 -3.71 -6.61 7.62
C GLY A 41 -4.66 -7.75 7.26
N LYS A 42 -5.94 -7.45 7.01
CA LYS A 42 -6.94 -8.45 6.60
C LYS A 42 -6.55 -9.13 5.30
N VAL A 43 -6.16 -8.36 4.28
CA VAL A 43 -5.72 -8.90 2.98
C VAL A 43 -4.52 -9.82 3.16
N MET A 44 -3.52 -9.40 3.94
CA MET A 44 -2.32 -10.21 4.16
C MET A 44 -2.65 -11.49 4.91
N HIS A 45 -3.45 -11.42 5.97
CA HIS A 45 -3.91 -12.58 6.72
C HIS A 45 -4.69 -13.56 5.83
N GLU A 46 -5.59 -13.07 4.99
CA GLU A 46 -6.38 -13.92 4.11
C GLU A 46 -5.52 -14.59 3.02
N ILE A 47 -4.52 -13.90 2.47
CA ILE A 47 -3.61 -14.46 1.46
C ILE A 47 -2.73 -15.54 2.08
N LEU A 48 -2.17 -15.32 3.27
CA LEU A 48 -1.31 -16.29 3.95
C LEU A 48 -2.05 -17.53 4.48
N ASN A 49 -3.38 -17.54 4.46
CA ASN A 49 -4.21 -18.67 4.91
C ASN A 49 -4.85 -19.48 3.78
N VAL A 50 -4.54 -19.20 2.50
CA VAL A 50 -5.01 -20.01 1.39
C VAL A 50 -4.00 -21.12 1.05
N PRO A 51 -4.46 -22.31 0.58
CA PRO A 51 -3.57 -23.44 0.31
C PRO A 51 -2.49 -23.18 -0.76
N ASP A 52 -2.79 -22.30 -1.73
CA ASP A 52 -1.89 -21.89 -2.81
C ASP A 52 -1.43 -20.45 -2.62
N ASP A 53 -0.94 -20.13 -1.44
CA ASP A 53 -0.48 -18.80 -1.05
C ASP A 53 0.86 -18.39 -1.73
N ILE A 54 1.41 -17.27 -1.26
CA ILE A 54 2.75 -16.83 -1.63
C ILE A 54 3.76 -17.87 -1.15
N PRO A 55 4.62 -18.43 -2.04
CA PRO A 55 5.66 -19.37 -1.62
C PRO A 55 6.50 -18.83 -0.48
N GLN A 56 6.66 -19.63 0.57
CA GLN A 56 7.34 -19.25 1.80
C GLN A 56 8.74 -18.68 1.57
N ASP A 57 9.51 -19.32 0.67
CA ASP A 57 10.88 -18.86 0.39
C ASP A 57 10.94 -17.54 -0.38
N LEU A 58 9.92 -17.15 -1.12
CA LEU A 58 9.84 -15.83 -1.72
C LEU A 58 9.49 -14.77 -0.68
N LEU A 59 8.56 -15.06 0.23
CA LEU A 59 8.25 -14.17 1.33
C LEU A 59 9.45 -13.98 2.27
N ASP A 60 10.20 -15.05 2.55
CA ASP A 60 11.41 -15.02 3.38
C ASP A 60 12.56 -14.22 2.75
N LYS A 61 12.61 -14.14 1.41
CA LYS A 61 13.60 -13.35 0.65
C LYS A 61 13.17 -11.91 0.40
N ALA A 62 11.89 -11.58 0.60
CA ALA A 62 11.37 -10.25 0.36
C ALA A 62 11.96 -9.20 1.32
N ARG A 63 12.44 -8.09 0.74
CA ARG A 63 12.91 -6.91 1.47
C ARG A 63 11.75 -6.06 1.97
N CYS A 64 10.74 -5.89 1.11
CA CYS A 64 9.52 -5.17 1.43
C CYS A 64 8.31 -5.92 0.87
N VAL A 65 7.18 -5.71 1.52
CA VAL A 65 5.85 -6.17 1.06
C VAL A 65 4.97 -4.94 0.90
N VAL A 66 4.33 -4.80 -0.27
CA VAL A 66 3.33 -3.76 -0.51
C VAL A 66 1.97 -4.41 -0.61
N VAL A 67 1.01 -3.93 0.16
CA VAL A 67 -0.37 -4.44 0.17
C VAL A 67 -1.31 -3.32 -0.27
N MET A 68 -2.06 -3.56 -1.33
CA MET A 68 -3.01 -2.62 -1.93
C MET A 68 -4.42 -3.20 -1.86
N PRO A 69 -5.18 -2.93 -0.80
CA PRO A 69 -6.55 -3.41 -0.68
C PRO A 69 -7.48 -2.72 -1.68
N SER A 70 -8.38 -3.48 -2.30
CA SER A 70 -9.51 -2.99 -3.09
C SER A 70 -9.13 -1.94 -4.14
N VAL A 71 -8.09 -2.24 -4.92
CA VAL A 71 -7.71 -1.41 -6.07
C VAL A 71 -8.86 -1.42 -7.07
N LEU A 72 -9.37 -0.25 -7.40
CA LEU A 72 -10.43 -0.08 -8.36
C LEU A 72 -9.86 -0.06 -9.77
N LYS A 73 -10.42 -0.88 -10.63
CA LYS A 73 -10.18 -0.87 -12.08
C LYS A 73 -11.47 -0.46 -12.77
N ALA A 74 -11.42 0.59 -13.56
CA ALA A 74 -12.54 1.03 -14.39
C ALA A 74 -12.06 1.21 -15.81
N ALA A 75 -12.78 0.65 -16.79
CA ALA A 75 -12.44 0.75 -18.19
C ALA A 75 -13.69 0.87 -19.05
N PHE A 76 -13.64 1.80 -20.04
CA PHE A 76 -14.57 1.92 -21.15
C PHE A 76 -13.80 2.43 -22.37
N VAL A 77 -13.12 1.58 -23.13
CA VAL A 77 -12.17 1.91 -24.22
C VAL A 77 -10.79 2.33 -23.68
N VAL A 78 -10.75 3.32 -22.78
CA VAL A 78 -9.55 3.69 -22.00
C VAL A 78 -9.90 3.44 -20.53
N GLY A 79 -9.05 2.76 -19.82
CA GLY A 79 -9.24 2.42 -18.42
C GLY A 79 -8.16 2.99 -17.52
N GLY A 80 -8.46 3.03 -16.24
CA GLY A 80 -7.51 3.35 -15.19
C GLY A 80 -7.64 2.40 -14.02
N SER A 81 -6.56 2.23 -13.30
CA SER A 81 -6.55 1.60 -12.00
C SER A 81 -6.04 2.58 -10.96
N TYR A 82 -6.67 2.60 -9.81
CA TYR A 82 -6.26 3.40 -8.68
C TYR A 82 -6.48 2.63 -7.38
N GLY A 83 -5.46 2.60 -6.57
CA GLY A 83 -5.52 2.00 -5.25
C GLY A 83 -4.61 2.71 -4.26
N ARG A 84 -4.91 2.54 -2.99
CA ARG A 84 -4.11 3.07 -1.89
C ARG A 84 -3.92 1.96 -0.87
N GLY A 85 -2.71 1.84 -0.37
CA GLY A 85 -2.34 0.77 0.54
C GLY A 85 -1.10 1.09 1.34
N THR A 86 -0.35 0.07 1.71
CA THR A 86 0.78 0.17 2.62
C THR A 86 1.99 -0.55 2.09
N MET A 87 3.17 -0.10 2.46
CA MET A 87 4.43 -0.81 2.29
C MET A 87 5.08 -1.03 3.65
N VAL A 88 5.45 -2.27 3.94
CA VAL A 88 6.24 -2.66 5.10
C VAL A 88 7.57 -3.19 4.60
N CYS A 89 8.66 -2.68 5.14
CA CYS A 89 10.00 -3.17 4.82
C CYS A 89 10.67 -3.79 6.05
N ARG A 90 11.65 -4.63 5.82
CA ARG A 90 12.57 -5.02 6.87
C ARG A 90 13.43 -3.84 7.26
N THR A 91 13.68 -3.67 8.53
CA THR A 91 14.49 -2.59 9.09
C THR A 91 15.98 -2.77 8.77
N GLY A 92 16.76 -1.72 9.07
CA GLY A 92 18.18 -1.70 8.83
C GLY A 92 18.56 -1.18 7.44
N LYS A 93 19.86 -0.90 7.28
CA LYS A 93 20.39 -0.27 6.06
C LYS A 93 20.17 -1.14 4.81
N ASP A 94 20.32 -2.45 4.97
CA ASP A 94 20.25 -3.43 3.88
C ASP A 94 18.95 -4.27 3.96
N PHE A 95 17.90 -3.76 4.59
CA PHE A 95 16.61 -4.43 4.76
C PHE A 95 16.74 -5.87 5.30
N THR A 96 17.60 -6.09 6.30
CA THR A 96 17.87 -7.42 6.86
C THR A 96 17.30 -7.63 8.26
N GLY A 97 16.75 -6.59 8.87
CA GLY A 97 16.16 -6.63 10.21
C GLY A 97 14.75 -7.23 10.25
N PRO A 98 14.06 -7.10 11.37
CA PRO A 98 12.64 -7.44 11.48
C PRO A 98 11.78 -6.48 10.63
N TRP A 99 10.50 -6.81 10.47
CA TRP A 99 9.55 -5.92 9.79
C TRP A 99 9.37 -4.62 10.59
N GLY A 100 9.45 -3.49 9.89
CA GLY A 100 9.38 -2.14 10.47
C GLY A 100 7.99 -1.50 10.33
N ALA A 101 7.90 -0.22 10.67
CA ALA A 101 6.67 0.55 10.56
C ALA A 101 6.17 0.66 9.10
N PRO A 102 4.86 0.55 8.85
CA PRO A 102 4.29 0.65 7.52
C PRO A 102 4.22 2.10 7.02
N ALA A 103 4.64 2.34 5.78
CA ALA A 103 4.42 3.60 5.08
C ALA A 103 3.25 3.49 4.11
N MET A 104 2.56 4.61 3.86
CA MET A 104 1.42 4.68 2.96
C MET A 104 1.87 4.85 1.51
N TYR A 105 1.21 4.11 0.61
CA TYR A 105 1.52 4.06 -0.82
C TYR A 105 0.27 4.17 -1.68
N ALA A 106 0.44 4.56 -2.93
CA ALA A 106 -0.59 4.57 -3.96
C ALA A 106 -0.13 3.80 -5.21
N LEU A 107 -1.08 3.10 -5.83
CA LEU A 107 -0.94 2.45 -7.13
C LEU A 107 -1.80 3.20 -8.13
N GLU A 108 -1.20 3.58 -9.26
CA GLU A 108 -1.86 4.27 -10.36
C GLU A 108 -1.51 3.53 -11.66
N GLY A 109 -2.51 3.27 -12.48
CA GLY A 109 -2.29 2.60 -13.76
C GLY A 109 -3.24 3.14 -14.83
N ALA A 110 -2.75 3.18 -16.08
CA ALA A 110 -3.59 3.39 -17.24
C ALA A 110 -3.66 2.08 -18.03
N SER A 111 -4.83 1.71 -18.47
CA SER A 111 -5.05 0.54 -19.33
C SER A 111 -5.89 0.92 -20.54
N VAL A 112 -5.60 0.29 -21.67
CA VAL A 112 -6.40 0.40 -22.88
C VAL A 112 -7.03 -0.97 -23.10
N GLY A 113 -8.36 -1.03 -23.17
CA GLY A 113 -9.05 -2.31 -23.41
C GLY A 113 -10.56 -2.18 -23.30
N PHE A 114 -11.26 -3.05 -24.02
CA PHE A 114 -12.72 -3.17 -23.99
C PHE A 114 -13.15 -4.00 -22.77
N GLN A 115 -13.21 -3.36 -21.60
CA GLN A 115 -13.89 -3.93 -20.42
C GLN A 115 -14.89 -2.90 -19.92
N ILE A 116 -16.16 -3.28 -19.88
CA ILE A 116 -17.21 -2.48 -19.25
C ILE A 116 -17.40 -3.06 -17.84
N GLY A 117 -16.99 -2.29 -16.83
CA GLY A 117 -17.20 -2.69 -15.44
C GLY A 117 -16.19 -2.07 -14.49
N GLY A 118 -16.54 -2.04 -13.21
CA GLY A 118 -15.67 -1.73 -12.11
C GLY A 118 -15.38 -3.01 -11.31
N GLU A 119 -14.13 -3.34 -11.11
CA GLU A 119 -13.71 -4.44 -10.26
C GLU A 119 -12.79 -3.94 -9.16
N ALA A 120 -13.02 -4.42 -7.94
CA ALA A 120 -12.13 -4.20 -6.81
C ALA A 120 -11.25 -5.45 -6.63
N THR A 121 -9.95 -5.27 -6.69
CA THR A 121 -8.96 -6.36 -6.59
C THR A 121 -7.91 -5.99 -5.56
N ASP A 122 -7.58 -6.91 -4.67
CA ASP A 122 -6.46 -6.75 -3.76
C ASP A 122 -5.17 -7.15 -4.47
N PHE A 123 -4.09 -6.36 -4.25
CA PHE A 123 -2.77 -6.69 -4.78
C PHE A 123 -1.74 -6.77 -3.66
N VAL A 124 -0.80 -7.71 -3.81
CA VAL A 124 0.40 -7.80 -2.99
C VAL A 124 1.61 -7.83 -3.89
N PHE A 125 2.62 -7.03 -3.52
CA PHE A 125 3.90 -6.97 -4.22
C PHE A 125 5.01 -7.35 -3.24
N LEU A 126 5.90 -8.23 -3.68
CA LEU A 126 7.13 -8.54 -2.99
C LEU A 126 8.29 -7.83 -3.68
N LEU A 127 9.02 -7.00 -2.97
CA LEU A 127 10.25 -6.37 -3.45
C LEU A 127 11.42 -7.28 -3.06
N MET A 128 12.04 -7.90 -4.06
CA MET A 128 12.96 -9.01 -3.85
C MET A 128 14.40 -8.57 -3.60
N ASN A 129 14.74 -7.32 -3.89
CA ASN A 129 16.10 -6.80 -3.71
C ASN A 129 16.12 -5.36 -3.16
N ASP A 130 17.30 -4.96 -2.70
CA ASP A 130 17.52 -3.66 -2.08
C ASP A 130 17.37 -2.50 -3.07
N ARG A 131 17.61 -2.74 -4.37
CA ARG A 131 17.46 -1.75 -5.43
C ARG A 131 16.00 -1.37 -5.61
N ALA A 132 15.10 -2.35 -5.76
CA ALA A 132 13.66 -2.11 -5.88
C ALA A 132 13.11 -1.41 -4.63
N ALA A 133 13.51 -1.89 -3.43
CA ALA A 133 13.11 -1.26 -2.17
C ALA A 133 13.57 0.20 -2.09
N SER A 134 14.85 0.47 -2.35
CA SER A 134 15.40 1.82 -2.29
C SER A 134 14.79 2.75 -3.35
N SER A 135 14.57 2.26 -4.58
CA SER A 135 13.94 3.04 -5.64
C SER A 135 12.53 3.48 -5.24
N LEU A 136 11.74 2.56 -4.71
CA LEU A 136 10.35 2.85 -4.30
C LEU A 136 10.26 3.77 -3.08
N LEU A 137 11.27 3.80 -2.22
CA LEU A 137 11.32 4.71 -1.07
C LEU A 137 11.55 6.17 -1.45
N HIS A 138 12.25 6.42 -2.55
CA HIS A 138 12.69 7.77 -2.91
C HIS A 138 11.93 8.36 -4.09
N SER A 139 11.25 7.52 -4.89
CA SER A 139 10.58 7.97 -6.12
C SER A 139 9.35 7.10 -6.45
N LYS A 140 8.59 7.56 -7.42
CA LYS A 140 7.62 6.71 -8.11
C LYS A 140 8.35 5.70 -8.99
N VAL A 141 7.86 4.47 -9.01
CA VAL A 141 8.40 3.36 -9.80
C VAL A 141 7.33 2.85 -10.75
N LYS A 142 7.62 2.90 -12.04
CA LYS A 142 6.80 2.31 -13.09
C LYS A 142 7.19 0.84 -13.26
N LEU A 143 6.26 -0.05 -12.98
CA LEU A 143 6.45 -1.50 -13.05
C LEU A 143 6.71 -1.93 -14.50
N GLY A 144 7.72 -2.76 -14.69
CA GLY A 144 8.17 -3.21 -16.01
C GLY A 144 9.08 -2.24 -16.78
N ALA A 145 9.20 -0.97 -16.32
CA ALA A 145 10.08 0.02 -16.93
C ALA A 145 11.22 0.45 -16.00
N ASP A 146 10.88 0.92 -14.79
CA ASP A 146 11.89 1.39 -13.82
C ASP A 146 12.41 0.26 -12.93
N ALA A 147 11.57 -0.76 -12.70
CA ALA A 147 11.92 -2.00 -12.03
C ALA A 147 11.29 -3.18 -12.78
N SER A 148 12.04 -4.27 -12.94
CA SER A 148 11.49 -5.47 -13.53
C SER A 148 10.41 -6.06 -12.65
N ALA A 149 9.24 -6.31 -13.22
CA ALA A 149 8.09 -6.86 -12.53
C ALA A 149 7.60 -8.12 -13.22
N ALA A 150 7.26 -9.13 -12.44
CA ALA A 150 6.69 -10.37 -12.94
C ALA A 150 5.48 -10.80 -12.10
N ALA A 151 4.63 -11.62 -12.70
CA ALA A 151 3.61 -12.36 -11.96
C ALA A 151 4.29 -13.33 -11.00
N GLY A 152 3.93 -13.29 -9.72
CA GLY A 152 4.50 -14.21 -8.75
C GLY A 152 4.00 -15.65 -8.98
N PRO A 153 4.83 -16.67 -8.75
CA PRO A 153 4.39 -18.06 -8.76
C PRO A 153 3.51 -18.34 -7.54
N LYS A 154 2.63 -19.33 -7.61
CA LYS A 154 1.79 -19.73 -6.50
C LYS A 154 1.98 -21.21 -6.14
N GLY A 155 1.90 -21.50 -4.84
CA GLY A 155 2.02 -22.85 -4.33
C GLY A 155 3.31 -23.54 -4.75
N ARG A 156 3.25 -24.86 -4.95
CA ARG A 156 4.39 -25.70 -5.33
C ARG A 156 4.87 -25.53 -6.77
N SER A 157 4.17 -24.79 -7.61
CA SER A 157 4.58 -24.54 -9.00
C SER A 157 5.77 -23.59 -9.13
N ALA A 158 6.24 -23.00 -8.03
CA ALA A 158 7.44 -22.16 -7.99
C ALA A 158 8.73 -22.87 -8.44
N GLU A 159 8.76 -24.21 -8.40
CA GLU A 159 9.94 -24.98 -8.81
C GLU A 159 10.11 -25.13 -10.33
N ALA A 160 9.04 -24.94 -11.12
CA ALA A 160 9.05 -25.28 -12.55
C ALA A 160 9.45 -24.12 -13.47
N ASP A 161 9.36 -22.85 -13.03
CA ASP A 161 9.58 -21.66 -13.88
C ASP A 161 10.58 -20.67 -13.25
N SER A 162 11.68 -21.17 -12.73
CA SER A 162 12.61 -20.45 -11.86
C SER A 162 13.27 -19.20 -12.46
N ASP A 163 13.53 -19.15 -13.76
CA ASP A 163 14.37 -18.11 -14.37
C ASP A 163 13.70 -16.72 -14.43
N ALA A 164 12.40 -16.65 -14.68
CA ALA A 164 11.69 -15.37 -14.76
C ALA A 164 11.50 -14.72 -13.38
N TYR A 165 11.18 -15.53 -12.35
CA TYR A 165 10.99 -15.03 -10.99
C TYR A 165 12.29 -14.65 -10.31
N MET A 166 13.37 -15.40 -10.59
CA MET A 166 14.68 -15.15 -9.99
C MET A 166 15.31 -13.83 -10.47
N ARG A 167 14.86 -13.32 -11.62
CA ARG A 167 15.34 -12.06 -12.20
C ARG A 167 14.42 -10.87 -11.91
N ALA A 168 13.18 -11.12 -11.49
CA ALA A 168 12.25 -10.04 -11.19
C ALA A 168 12.64 -9.32 -9.90
N GLU A 169 12.67 -8.00 -9.96
CA GLU A 169 12.87 -7.16 -8.79
C GLU A 169 11.61 -7.04 -7.95
N ILE A 170 10.44 -7.16 -8.60
CA ILE A 170 9.12 -7.08 -7.97
C ILE A 170 8.26 -8.25 -8.45
N LEU A 171 7.76 -9.05 -7.52
CA LEU A 171 6.76 -10.09 -7.78
C LEU A 171 5.38 -9.57 -7.38
N SER A 172 4.38 -9.78 -8.23
CA SER A 172 3.03 -9.28 -7.99
C SER A 172 1.98 -10.39 -7.98
N TYR A 173 1.06 -10.26 -7.05
CA TYR A 173 -0.05 -11.16 -6.80
C TYR A 173 -1.35 -10.37 -6.74
N SER A 174 -2.45 -11.00 -7.14
CA SER A 174 -3.79 -10.45 -6.99
C SER A 174 -4.73 -11.42 -6.31
N ARG A 175 -5.70 -10.87 -5.61
CA ARG A 175 -6.83 -11.61 -5.06
C ARG A 175 -8.13 -10.92 -5.47
N ALA A 176 -8.94 -11.60 -6.23
CA ALA A 176 -10.26 -11.14 -6.64
C ALA A 176 -11.29 -12.24 -6.39
N ARG A 177 -12.39 -11.92 -5.71
CA ARG A 177 -13.50 -12.85 -5.41
C ARG A 177 -13.05 -14.18 -4.80
N GLY A 178 -12.03 -14.15 -3.93
CA GLY A 178 -11.50 -15.36 -3.28
C GLY A 178 -10.52 -16.17 -4.11
N VAL A 179 -10.22 -15.76 -5.34
CA VAL A 179 -9.20 -16.39 -6.19
C VAL A 179 -7.89 -15.63 -6.06
N PHE A 180 -6.83 -16.34 -5.68
CA PHE A 180 -5.47 -15.81 -5.60
C PHE A 180 -4.67 -16.23 -6.85
N ALA A 181 -3.94 -15.31 -7.46
CA ALA A 181 -3.12 -15.57 -8.63
C ALA A 181 -1.94 -14.59 -8.74
N GLY A 182 -0.83 -15.05 -9.31
CA GLY A 182 0.20 -14.15 -9.82
C GLY A 182 -0.35 -13.36 -11.01
N ILE A 183 -0.03 -12.07 -11.09
CA ILE A 183 -0.50 -11.17 -12.14
C ILE A 183 0.59 -10.18 -12.53
N SER A 184 0.72 -9.90 -13.82
CA SER A 184 1.58 -8.80 -14.27
C SER A 184 0.80 -7.47 -14.21
N LEU A 185 1.43 -6.46 -13.61
CA LEU A 185 0.92 -5.10 -13.53
C LEU A 185 1.86 -4.10 -14.24
N GLU A 186 2.50 -4.55 -15.31
CA GLU A 186 3.37 -3.70 -16.12
C GLU A 186 2.65 -2.44 -16.59
N GLY A 187 3.36 -1.32 -16.55
CA GLY A 187 2.82 -0.01 -16.87
C GLY A 187 2.12 0.71 -15.72
N SER A 188 1.78 0.02 -14.63
CA SER A 188 1.29 0.65 -13.40
C SER A 188 2.44 1.31 -12.65
N THR A 189 2.12 2.34 -11.88
CA THR A 189 3.08 3.12 -11.09
C THR A 189 2.76 2.98 -9.60
N LEU A 190 3.75 2.56 -8.84
CA LEU A 190 3.75 2.62 -7.38
C LEU A 190 4.44 3.90 -6.92
N ARG A 191 3.89 4.61 -5.95
CA ARG A 191 4.51 5.79 -5.36
C ARG A 191 4.19 5.95 -3.88
N PRO A 192 5.07 6.62 -3.10
CA PRO A 192 4.74 7.03 -1.75
C PRO A 192 3.50 7.94 -1.73
N ASP A 193 2.61 7.75 -0.77
CA ASP A 193 1.52 8.66 -0.43
C ASP A 193 1.93 9.55 0.74
N GLU A 194 2.76 10.54 0.44
CA GLU A 194 3.38 11.37 1.47
C GLU A 194 2.36 12.19 2.27
N ASP A 195 1.21 12.53 1.68
CA ASP A 195 0.12 13.18 2.41
C ASP A 195 -0.47 12.27 3.48
N ALA A 196 -0.68 11.00 3.16
CA ALA A 196 -1.14 10.01 4.11
C ALA A 196 -0.08 9.70 5.18
N ASN A 197 1.19 9.63 4.80
CA ASN A 197 2.30 9.45 5.73
C ASN A 197 2.34 10.59 6.76
N ARG A 198 2.24 11.85 6.31
CA ARG A 198 2.21 13.01 7.21
C ARG A 198 1.01 13.02 8.15
N LYS A 199 -0.14 12.53 7.71
CA LYS A 199 -1.34 12.43 8.56
C LYS A 199 -1.19 11.40 9.67
N LEU A 200 -0.51 10.29 9.41
CA LEU A 200 -0.32 9.21 10.39
C LEU A 200 0.84 9.45 11.34
N TYR A 201 1.95 10.00 10.83
CA TYR A 201 3.22 10.05 11.56
C TYR A 201 3.72 11.47 11.84
N GLY A 202 3.00 12.51 11.36
CA GLY A 202 3.37 13.91 11.57
C GLY A 202 4.00 14.58 10.33
N SER A 203 4.18 15.89 10.40
CA SER A 203 4.50 16.77 9.25
C SER A 203 5.77 16.40 8.49
N ASP A 204 6.77 15.85 9.17
CA ASP A 204 8.08 15.54 8.59
C ASP A 204 8.22 14.09 8.14
N ALA A 205 7.15 13.29 8.32
CA ALA A 205 7.15 11.88 7.98
C ALA A 205 7.21 11.66 6.47
N ARG A 206 8.23 10.92 6.04
CA ARG A 206 8.41 10.45 4.67
C ARG A 206 8.54 8.93 4.67
N ALA A 207 8.06 8.29 3.61
CA ALA A 207 8.12 6.83 3.48
C ALA A 207 9.53 6.28 3.76
N ALA A 208 10.58 6.91 3.22
CA ALA A 208 11.97 6.49 3.41
C ALA A 208 12.46 6.51 4.87
N ASN A 209 11.88 7.36 5.72
CA ASN A 209 12.21 7.42 7.14
C ASN A 209 11.35 6.41 7.93
N ILE A 210 10.05 6.38 7.68
CA ILE A 210 9.09 5.52 8.39
C ILE A 210 9.50 4.05 8.33
N VAL A 211 9.78 3.51 7.15
CA VAL A 211 10.08 2.08 6.97
C VAL A 211 11.40 1.62 7.60
N ARG A 212 12.25 2.56 7.99
CA ARG A 212 13.52 2.28 8.69
C ARG A 212 13.38 2.28 10.20
N GLU A 213 12.28 2.83 10.69
CA GLU A 213 11.95 2.82 12.10
C GLU A 213 11.47 1.43 12.54
N SER A 214 11.62 1.15 13.83
CA SER A 214 11.11 -0.09 14.39
C SER A 214 9.58 -0.11 14.38
N ASP A 215 9.01 -1.31 14.53
CA ASP A 215 7.56 -1.53 14.64
C ASP A 215 6.91 -0.75 15.80
N SER A 216 7.69 -0.40 16.82
CA SER A 216 7.20 0.36 17.98
C SER A 216 6.67 1.75 17.65
N SER A 217 7.05 2.33 16.51
CA SER A 217 6.51 3.60 15.99
C SER A 217 5.24 3.41 15.16
N ALA A 218 4.84 2.17 14.86
CA ALA A 218 3.68 1.88 14.04
C ALA A 218 2.36 2.21 14.77
N PRO A 219 1.34 2.73 14.05
CA PRO A 219 0.00 2.89 14.59
C PRO A 219 -0.61 1.55 15.01
N ARG A 220 -1.48 1.54 16.02
CA ARG A 220 -2.18 0.32 16.48
C ARG A 220 -2.94 -0.40 15.36
N SER A 221 -3.49 0.33 14.41
CA SER A 221 -4.17 -0.21 13.22
C SER A 221 -3.27 -1.03 12.29
N ALA A 222 -1.95 -0.93 12.44
CA ALA A 222 -0.99 -1.75 11.69
C ALA A 222 -0.65 -3.08 12.37
N HIS A 223 -1.10 -3.30 13.60
CA HIS A 223 -0.71 -4.45 14.42
C HIS A 223 -0.95 -5.80 13.71
N ASP A 224 -2.14 -5.99 13.13
CA ASP A 224 -2.49 -7.24 12.46
C ASP A 224 -1.64 -7.49 11.22
N LEU A 225 -1.32 -6.44 10.44
CA LEU A 225 -0.42 -6.53 9.29
C LEU A 225 0.99 -6.96 9.73
N LEU A 226 1.53 -6.30 10.75
CA LEU A 226 2.87 -6.60 11.25
C LEU A 226 2.93 -7.98 11.90
N ALA A 227 1.92 -8.36 12.67
CA ALA A 227 1.82 -9.69 13.27
C ALA A 227 1.76 -10.80 12.20
N ALA A 228 0.97 -10.61 11.14
CA ALA A 228 0.89 -11.55 10.03
C ALA A 228 2.25 -11.73 9.35
N LEU A 229 2.94 -10.63 9.00
CA LEU A 229 4.25 -10.66 8.36
C LEU A 229 5.32 -11.25 9.28
N GLN A 230 5.33 -10.86 10.56
CA GLN A 230 6.31 -11.35 11.55
C GLN A 230 6.14 -12.84 11.84
N SER A 231 4.89 -13.32 11.88
CA SER A 231 4.60 -14.75 12.06
C SER A 231 4.98 -15.58 10.84
N ALA A 232 4.65 -15.08 9.64
CA ALA A 232 4.92 -15.80 8.40
C ALA A 232 6.40 -15.77 8.00
N SER A 233 7.10 -14.66 8.22
CA SER A 233 8.51 -14.52 7.82
C SER A 233 9.28 -13.64 8.82
N PRO A 234 9.67 -14.21 9.97
CA PRO A 234 10.33 -13.44 11.05
C PRO A 234 11.74 -12.94 10.69
N GLN A 235 12.42 -13.63 9.80
CA GLN A 235 13.79 -13.31 9.40
C GLN A 235 13.98 -13.39 7.90
N LEU A 236 14.86 -12.53 7.37
CA LEU A 236 15.27 -12.61 5.98
C LEU A 236 16.12 -13.87 5.76
N LYS A 237 15.75 -14.69 4.79
CA LYS A 237 16.59 -15.78 4.30
C LYS A 237 17.41 -15.33 3.08
N ARG A 238 18.68 -15.68 3.06
CA ARG A 238 19.59 -15.39 1.94
C ARG A 238 19.57 -16.50 0.90
#